data_b40825c543d2070add49cc47ae03a67f
#
_entry.id   b40825c543d2070add49cc47ae03a67f
#
_cell.length_a   1.000
_cell.length_b   1.000
_cell.length_c   1.000
_cell.angle_alpha   90.00
_cell.angle_beta   90.00
_cell.angle_gamma   90.00
#
_symmetry.space_group_name_H-M   'P 1'
#
loop_
_entity.id
_entity.type
_entity.pdbx_description
1 polymer ?
#
loop_
_entity_poly.entity_id
_entity_poly.type
_entity_poly.pdbx_seq_one_letter_code
_entity_poly.pdbx_strand_id
1 'polypeptide(L)'
;MKHHIFALVVALLATACSARNTKSPTPPDTSMANMPGMAGVPGRAAASGADSNPIQIDRAAAARVGITFARATVGSPSTAIRLDGTITYPEPSRRIVTVRMNGWAEHVGADFVGKPVRAGDTLVVLYSPELVSAEQEYLSARRLGDSALANAARQRLALWELPSDVLAEVTRNGAPSRTFVVRSPSNGEVVEKNMVEGQAVHPGDVLFRIADRATVWIDATVDERDANTIRTGSPVTLSVITVPGRTWRGVVSFIEPTADSVSRTLTARIEVANPDRQLRPGAHATIEVGSTGARAVSVPLTAVLPTGRHNLVFVNRGDGQFVPREVQVGARNDSLIAVTSGLKVGDEVIASATYLLDSESNLAAALRGLMLQMGMGLDMGGMRKAAKGSVP
;
A
#
# COMPACT_ATOMS: atom_id res chain seq x y z
N MET A 1 29.97 -1.57 -49.38
CA MET A 1 29.36 -1.20 -50.68
C MET A 1 27.85 -1.17 -50.51
N LYS A 2 27.27 -0.03 -50.91
CA LYS A 2 25.86 0.30 -51.12
C LYS A 2 25.07 0.79 -49.92
N HIS A 3 25.06 2.10 -49.82
CA HIS A 3 24.12 3.01 -49.19
C HIS A 3 22.72 2.89 -49.78
N HIS A 4 21.68 3.03 -49.01
CA HIS A 4 20.43 3.66 -49.46
C HIS A 4 19.89 4.58 -48.37
N ILE A 5 20.08 5.86 -48.66
CA ILE A 5 19.45 7.04 -48.08
C ILE A 5 18.00 7.06 -48.55
N PHE A 6 17.04 7.18 -47.66
CA PHE A 6 15.66 7.58 -47.98
C PHE A 6 15.35 8.84 -47.22
N ALA A 7 15.50 9.95 -47.93
CA ALA A 7 14.98 11.26 -47.49
C ALA A 7 13.52 11.35 -47.90
N LEU A 8 12.61 11.63 -46.96
CA LEU A 8 11.25 11.98 -47.24
C LEU A 8 10.98 13.42 -46.74
N VAL A 9 10.79 14.27 -47.73
CA VAL A 9 10.36 15.67 -47.66
C VAL A 9 8.91 15.69 -47.22
N VAL A 10 8.59 16.39 -46.11
CA VAL A 10 7.20 16.76 -45.74
C VAL A 10 7.03 18.24 -45.93
N ALA A 11 6.16 18.58 -46.88
CA ALA A 11 5.78 19.95 -47.22
C ALA A 11 4.87 20.57 -46.13
N LEU A 12 5.20 21.83 -45.78
CA LEU A 12 4.36 22.71 -45.02
C LEU A 12 3.10 23.11 -45.84
N LEU A 13 1.93 22.90 -45.27
CA LEU A 13 0.71 23.59 -45.67
C LEU A 13 0.17 24.36 -44.47
N ALA A 14 0.47 25.65 -44.47
CA ALA A 14 -0.15 26.63 -43.57
C ALA A 14 -1.51 27.02 -44.16
N THR A 15 -2.59 26.68 -43.47
CA THR A 15 -3.93 27.23 -43.73
C THR A 15 -4.34 28.08 -42.54
N ALA A 16 -4.34 29.39 -42.77
CA ALA A 16 -4.91 30.37 -41.88
C ALA A 16 -6.44 30.23 -41.83
N CYS A 17 -6.98 29.95 -40.62
CA CYS A 17 -8.42 30.12 -40.36
C CYS A 17 -8.65 31.31 -39.45
N SER A 18 -9.27 32.31 -40.05
CA SER A 18 -9.75 33.57 -39.51
C SER A 18 -10.70 33.33 -38.32
N ALA A 19 -10.41 33.96 -37.20
CA ALA A 19 -11.27 34.01 -36.04
C ALA A 19 -12.54 34.85 -36.36
N ARG A 20 -13.71 34.22 -36.46
CA ARG A 20 -14.99 34.87 -36.40
C ARG A 20 -15.41 35.04 -34.93
N ASN A 21 -15.37 36.29 -34.51
CA ASN A 21 -15.88 36.78 -33.25
C ASN A 21 -17.41 36.72 -33.27
N THR A 22 -18.02 35.71 -32.68
CA THR A 22 -19.45 35.65 -32.40
C THR A 22 -19.70 36.17 -31.00
N LYS A 23 -20.16 37.42 -30.91
CA LYS A 23 -20.75 38.01 -29.71
C LYS A 23 -21.93 37.14 -29.26
N SER A 24 -21.84 36.57 -28.06
CA SER A 24 -23.01 36.03 -27.35
C SER A 24 -23.97 37.17 -27.01
N PRO A 25 -25.29 36.98 -27.19
CA PRO A 25 -26.25 37.98 -26.78
C PRO A 25 -26.38 38.00 -25.26
N THR A 26 -26.21 39.16 -24.68
CA THR A 26 -26.49 39.47 -23.28
C THR A 26 -28.01 39.33 -23.05
N PRO A 27 -28.44 38.60 -21.98
CA PRO A 27 -29.86 38.58 -21.62
C PRO A 27 -30.30 39.98 -21.15
N PRO A 28 -31.53 40.39 -21.42
CA PRO A 28 -32.02 41.73 -21.06
C PRO A 28 -32.11 41.87 -19.54
N ASP A 29 -31.55 42.97 -19.08
CA ASP A 29 -31.58 43.43 -17.70
C ASP A 29 -33.03 43.86 -17.36
N THR A 30 -33.76 42.96 -16.68
CA THR A 30 -35.09 43.31 -16.16
C THR A 30 -34.92 43.89 -14.76
N SER A 31 -34.40 45.11 -14.73
CA SER A 31 -34.47 45.96 -13.54
C SER A 31 -35.93 46.31 -13.26
N MET A 32 -36.55 45.59 -12.35
CA MET A 32 -37.84 45.92 -11.73
C MET A 32 -37.69 47.00 -10.64
N ALA A 33 -37.14 48.14 -11.00
CA ALA A 33 -36.93 49.24 -10.06
C ALA A 33 -37.90 50.39 -10.25
N ASN A 34 -39.16 50.15 -10.65
CA ASN A 34 -40.18 51.24 -10.60
C ASN A 34 -41.60 50.61 -10.54
N MET A 35 -41.98 50.11 -9.38
CA MET A 35 -43.40 50.01 -9.01
C MET A 35 -43.64 50.85 -7.75
N PRO A 36 -44.46 51.86 -7.80
CA PRO A 36 -44.83 52.66 -6.64
C PRO A 36 -45.87 51.89 -5.83
N GLY A 37 -45.53 51.51 -4.58
CA GLY A 37 -46.53 50.97 -3.67
C GLY A 37 -46.15 49.88 -2.67
N MET A 38 -44.91 49.64 -2.42
CA MET A 38 -44.51 48.71 -1.27
C MET A 38 -43.47 49.39 -0.40
N ALA A 39 -43.97 50.29 0.46
CA ALA A 39 -43.16 50.81 1.55
C ALA A 39 -43.03 49.73 2.68
N GLY A 40 -41.79 49.41 3.04
CA GLY A 40 -41.43 49.02 4.40
C GLY A 40 -41.82 47.64 4.90
N VAL A 41 -41.07 46.61 4.44
CA VAL A 41 -40.85 45.43 5.32
C VAL A 41 -39.48 45.60 5.95
N PRO A 42 -39.36 45.76 7.29
CA PRO A 42 -38.05 45.84 7.93
C PRO A 42 -37.32 44.53 7.71
N GLY A 43 -36.07 44.62 7.22
CA GLY A 43 -35.19 43.50 7.02
C GLY A 43 -35.10 42.69 8.31
N ARG A 44 -35.63 41.46 8.24
CA ARG A 44 -35.50 40.50 9.30
C ARG A 44 -34.03 40.09 9.34
N ALA A 45 -33.32 40.63 10.34
CA ALA A 45 -31.97 40.17 10.66
C ALA A 45 -31.97 38.65 10.67
N ALA A 46 -31.02 38.05 9.98
CA ALA A 46 -30.80 36.61 10.02
C ALA A 46 -30.61 36.20 11.47
N ALA A 47 -31.63 35.61 12.06
CA ALA A 47 -31.56 35.01 13.38
C ALA A 47 -30.69 33.76 13.27
N SER A 48 -29.43 33.88 13.61
CA SER A 48 -28.54 32.75 13.95
C SER A 48 -29.10 32.10 15.22
N GLY A 49 -29.77 30.97 15.07
CA GLY A 49 -30.28 30.21 16.20
C GLY A 49 -31.59 29.53 15.85
N ALA A 50 -31.55 28.50 15.04
CA ALA A 50 -32.71 27.63 14.87
C ALA A 50 -32.99 26.90 16.17
N ASP A 51 -33.99 27.36 16.93
CA ASP A 51 -34.58 26.63 18.04
C ASP A 51 -35.31 25.39 17.52
N SER A 52 -34.54 24.32 17.26
CA SER A 52 -35.10 22.99 17.09
C SER A 52 -35.70 22.57 18.42
N ASN A 53 -36.93 22.08 18.43
CA ASN A 53 -37.61 21.64 19.62
C ASN A 53 -36.75 20.65 20.40
N PRO A 54 -36.31 20.96 21.66
CA PRO A 54 -35.44 20.08 22.41
C PRO A 54 -36.19 18.81 22.79
N ILE A 55 -35.54 17.68 22.67
CA ILE A 55 -36.04 16.41 23.18
C ILE A 55 -35.64 16.30 24.62
N GLN A 56 -36.62 16.17 25.51
CA GLN A 56 -36.37 15.96 26.92
C GLN A 56 -36.19 14.47 27.20
N ILE A 57 -35.03 14.07 27.69
CA ILE A 57 -34.70 12.68 28.01
C ILE A 57 -34.32 12.60 29.49
N ASP A 58 -35.14 11.90 30.27
CA ASP A 58 -34.78 11.52 31.60
C ASP A 58 -33.72 10.42 31.57
N ARG A 59 -32.60 10.63 32.25
CA ARG A 59 -31.48 9.65 32.30
C ARG A 59 -31.89 8.29 32.84
N ALA A 60 -32.78 8.26 33.83
CA ALA A 60 -33.25 7.01 34.37
C ALA A 60 -34.16 6.24 33.42
N ALA A 61 -34.98 6.97 32.65
CA ALA A 61 -35.77 6.38 31.59
C ALA A 61 -34.91 5.94 30.38
N ALA A 62 -33.92 6.73 30.02
CA ALA A 62 -32.98 6.43 28.95
C ALA A 62 -32.21 5.12 29.17
N ALA A 63 -31.74 4.90 30.40
CA ALA A 63 -31.04 3.68 30.78
C ALA A 63 -31.89 2.41 30.64
N ARG A 64 -33.21 2.52 30.89
CA ARG A 64 -34.14 1.37 30.78
C ARG A 64 -34.38 0.95 29.33
N VAL A 65 -34.27 1.88 28.39
CA VAL A 65 -34.45 1.63 26.96
C VAL A 65 -33.13 1.50 26.21
N GLY A 66 -31.97 1.39 26.91
CA GLY A 66 -30.68 1.15 26.31
C GLY A 66 -30.04 2.38 25.62
N ILE A 67 -30.53 3.59 25.93
CA ILE A 67 -29.91 4.83 25.43
C ILE A 67 -28.62 5.09 26.23
N THR A 68 -27.50 5.20 25.50
CA THR A 68 -26.20 5.50 26.07
C THR A 68 -25.77 6.92 25.70
N PHE A 69 -24.96 7.52 26.54
CA PHE A 69 -24.39 8.85 26.33
C PHE A 69 -22.89 8.76 26.21
N ALA A 70 -22.31 9.61 25.41
CA ALA A 70 -20.86 9.73 25.24
C ALA A 70 -20.45 11.20 25.22
N ARG A 71 -19.21 11.47 25.59
CA ARG A 71 -18.62 12.81 25.47
C ARG A 71 -17.79 12.88 24.20
N ALA A 72 -17.92 13.98 23.48
CA ALA A 72 -17.05 14.29 22.36
C ALA A 72 -15.61 14.51 22.87
N THR A 73 -14.67 13.69 22.43
CA THR A 73 -13.27 13.72 22.84
C THR A 73 -12.38 14.01 21.65
N VAL A 74 -11.15 14.46 21.90
CA VAL A 74 -10.16 14.55 20.82
C VAL A 74 -9.66 13.14 20.53
N GLY A 75 -9.96 12.66 19.35
CA GLY A 75 -9.49 11.37 18.84
C GLY A 75 -8.80 11.52 17.48
N SER A 76 -8.19 10.48 17.04
CA SER A 76 -7.67 10.36 15.68
C SER A 76 -8.24 9.09 15.08
N PRO A 77 -9.53 9.07 14.73
CA PRO A 77 -10.08 7.90 14.06
C PRO A 77 -9.33 7.72 12.74
N SER A 78 -8.64 6.62 12.61
CA SER A 78 -7.94 6.24 11.40
C SER A 78 -8.63 5.05 10.79
N THR A 79 -8.88 5.13 9.51
CA THR A 79 -9.31 3.97 8.75
C THR A 79 -8.04 3.15 8.46
N ALA A 80 -7.91 1.98 9.07
CA ALA A 80 -6.89 1.05 8.66
C ALA A 80 -7.23 0.57 7.24
N ILE A 81 -6.32 0.80 6.29
CA ILE A 81 -6.45 0.26 4.95
C ILE A 81 -5.90 -1.16 5.00
N ARG A 82 -6.72 -2.13 4.60
CA ARG A 82 -6.30 -3.51 4.45
C ARG A 82 -5.84 -3.77 3.04
N LEU A 83 -4.65 -4.33 2.93
CA LEU A 83 -4.02 -4.72 1.68
C LEU A 83 -3.64 -6.18 1.76
N ASP A 84 -3.69 -6.84 0.61
CA ASP A 84 -3.14 -8.16 0.45
C ASP A 84 -1.79 -8.05 -0.28
N GLY A 85 -0.84 -8.90 0.12
CA GLY A 85 0.49 -8.89 -0.46
C GLY A 85 1.14 -10.26 -0.43
N THR A 86 2.21 -10.39 -1.21
CA THR A 86 3.03 -11.60 -1.27
C THR A 86 4.41 -11.32 -0.69
N ILE A 87 4.87 -12.23 0.17
CA ILE A 87 6.20 -12.14 0.76
C ILE A 87 7.23 -12.56 -0.28
N THR A 88 8.28 -11.77 -0.45
CA THR A 88 9.37 -12.00 -1.40
C THR A 88 10.73 -11.84 -0.73
N TYR A 89 11.77 -12.40 -1.37
CA TYR A 89 13.14 -12.12 -0.93
C TYR A 89 13.54 -10.71 -1.37
N PRO A 90 14.24 -9.93 -0.52
CA PRO A 90 14.81 -8.67 -0.96
C PRO A 90 15.77 -8.88 -2.13
N GLU A 91 15.60 -8.15 -3.21
CA GLU A 91 16.47 -8.26 -4.38
C GLU A 91 17.97 -8.10 -4.04
N PRO A 92 18.36 -7.13 -3.18
CA PRO A 92 19.75 -6.99 -2.78
C PRO A 92 20.32 -8.18 -1.99
N SER A 93 19.45 -9.03 -1.42
CA SER A 93 19.87 -10.22 -0.68
C SER A 93 20.11 -11.45 -1.58
N ARG A 94 19.68 -11.38 -2.84
CA ARG A 94 19.84 -12.47 -3.80
C ARG A 94 21.25 -12.47 -4.37
N ARG A 95 21.87 -13.63 -4.40
CA ARG A 95 23.17 -13.86 -5.02
C ARG A 95 23.05 -15.00 -6.01
N ILE A 96 23.59 -14.77 -7.20
CA ILE A 96 23.67 -15.77 -8.26
C ILE A 96 25.08 -16.31 -8.25
N VAL A 97 25.22 -17.62 -8.20
CA VAL A 97 26.50 -18.31 -8.28
C VAL A 97 26.60 -18.94 -9.67
N THR A 98 27.51 -18.42 -10.46
CA THR A 98 27.81 -18.89 -11.83
C THR A 98 29.21 -19.42 -11.92
N VAL A 99 29.50 -20.15 -12.99
CA VAL A 99 30.84 -20.61 -13.34
C VAL A 99 31.36 -19.88 -14.58
N ARG A 100 32.67 -19.69 -14.68
CA ARG A 100 33.32 -18.96 -15.79
C ARG A 100 34.18 -19.86 -16.69
N MET A 101 34.22 -21.15 -16.41
CA MET A 101 34.99 -22.14 -17.18
C MET A 101 34.17 -23.40 -17.37
N ASN A 102 34.56 -24.21 -18.34
CA ASN A 102 33.96 -25.53 -18.55
C ASN A 102 34.46 -26.52 -17.48
N GLY A 103 33.57 -27.42 -17.06
CA GLY A 103 33.93 -28.45 -16.10
C GLY A 103 32.82 -29.45 -15.82
N TRP A 104 33.05 -30.29 -14.82
CA TRP A 104 32.09 -31.28 -14.38
C TRP A 104 31.97 -31.21 -12.84
N ALA A 105 30.75 -31.35 -12.34
CA ALA A 105 30.50 -31.41 -10.91
C ALA A 105 30.94 -32.76 -10.36
N GLU A 106 32.00 -32.77 -9.55
CA GLU A 106 32.46 -33.99 -8.87
C GLU A 106 31.69 -34.25 -7.57
N HIS A 107 31.41 -33.16 -6.80
CA HIS A 107 30.68 -33.30 -5.56
C HIS A 107 29.83 -32.03 -5.32
N VAL A 108 28.56 -32.21 -4.94
CA VAL A 108 27.63 -31.13 -4.65
C VAL A 108 27.40 -31.01 -3.14
N GLY A 109 28.08 -30.04 -2.50
CA GLY A 109 27.95 -29.77 -1.06
C GLY A 109 26.59 -29.18 -0.68
N ALA A 110 26.02 -28.34 -1.55
CA ALA A 110 24.66 -27.78 -1.36
C ALA A 110 23.64 -28.62 -2.13
N ASP A 111 23.26 -29.75 -1.57
CA ASP A 111 22.57 -30.86 -2.23
C ASP A 111 21.04 -30.68 -2.36
N PHE A 112 20.41 -29.75 -1.60
CA PHE A 112 18.96 -29.49 -1.67
C PHE A 112 18.60 -27.99 -1.56
N VAL A 113 17.45 -27.64 -2.09
CA VAL A 113 16.85 -26.29 -1.95
C VAL A 113 16.37 -26.12 -0.52
N GLY A 114 16.65 -24.95 0.06
CA GLY A 114 16.38 -24.65 1.47
C GLY A 114 17.56 -24.94 2.40
N LYS A 115 18.68 -25.48 1.90
CA LYS A 115 19.89 -25.70 2.71
C LYS A 115 20.45 -24.37 3.18
N PRO A 116 20.66 -24.18 4.50
CA PRO A 116 21.33 -23.00 5.02
C PRO A 116 22.82 -23.06 4.65
N VAL A 117 23.36 -21.91 4.22
CA VAL A 117 24.78 -21.77 3.85
C VAL A 117 25.33 -20.49 4.46
N ARG A 118 26.61 -20.49 4.78
CA ARG A 118 27.39 -19.33 5.22
C ARG A 118 28.35 -18.90 4.12
N ALA A 119 28.73 -17.64 4.15
CA ALA A 119 29.78 -17.16 3.28
C ALA A 119 31.04 -18.01 3.44
N GLY A 120 31.59 -18.51 2.32
CA GLY A 120 32.73 -19.42 2.29
C GLY A 120 32.42 -20.91 2.34
N ASP A 121 31.17 -21.31 2.63
CA ASP A 121 30.78 -22.73 2.60
C ASP A 121 30.92 -23.30 1.18
N THR A 122 31.32 -24.55 1.09
CA THR A 122 31.46 -25.27 -0.18
C THR A 122 30.08 -25.58 -0.75
N LEU A 123 29.81 -25.04 -1.92
CA LEU A 123 28.58 -25.32 -2.66
C LEU A 123 28.76 -26.50 -3.60
N VAL A 124 29.87 -26.51 -4.36
CA VAL A 124 30.19 -27.56 -5.31
C VAL A 124 31.71 -27.65 -5.51
N VAL A 125 32.17 -28.83 -5.76
CA VAL A 125 33.53 -29.12 -6.21
C VAL A 125 33.46 -29.44 -7.70
N LEU A 126 34.18 -28.68 -8.52
CA LEU A 126 34.21 -28.86 -9.95
C LEU A 126 35.59 -29.35 -10.41
N TYR A 127 35.61 -30.26 -11.37
CA TYR A 127 36.77 -30.62 -12.15
C TYR A 127 36.80 -29.83 -13.46
N SER A 128 37.91 -29.21 -13.80
CA SER A 128 38.09 -28.50 -15.07
C SER A 128 39.44 -28.84 -15.71
N PRO A 129 39.45 -29.51 -16.87
CA PRO A 129 40.69 -29.74 -17.63
C PRO A 129 41.35 -28.42 -18.07
N GLU A 130 40.57 -27.40 -18.35
CA GLU A 130 41.10 -26.09 -18.76
C GLU A 130 41.89 -25.46 -17.61
N LEU A 131 41.39 -25.58 -16.38
CA LEU A 131 42.05 -25.06 -15.20
C LEU A 131 43.38 -25.82 -14.96
N VAL A 132 43.37 -27.14 -15.03
CA VAL A 132 44.57 -27.98 -14.89
C VAL A 132 45.64 -27.58 -15.89
N SER A 133 45.26 -27.37 -17.15
CA SER A 133 46.16 -26.96 -18.24
C SER A 133 46.77 -25.59 -17.98
N ALA A 134 45.96 -24.62 -17.57
CA ALA A 134 46.43 -23.25 -17.28
C ALA A 134 47.33 -23.17 -16.06
N GLU A 135 47.06 -23.97 -15.03
CA GLU A 135 47.92 -24.08 -13.86
C GLU A 135 49.25 -24.75 -14.18
N GLN A 136 49.24 -25.79 -15.03
CA GLN A 136 50.49 -26.42 -15.53
C GLN A 136 51.36 -25.45 -16.34
N GLU A 137 50.73 -24.63 -17.19
CA GLU A 137 51.42 -23.59 -17.95
C GLU A 137 52.08 -22.58 -17.00
N TYR A 138 51.33 -22.08 -16.01
CA TYR A 138 51.82 -21.16 -15.01
C TYR A 138 53.00 -21.74 -14.20
N LEU A 139 52.89 -22.98 -13.71
CA LEU A 139 53.96 -23.65 -12.96
C LEU A 139 55.20 -23.87 -13.79
N SER A 140 55.04 -24.25 -15.08
CA SER A 140 56.13 -24.47 -16.02
C SER A 140 56.87 -23.18 -16.31
N ALA A 141 56.17 -22.08 -16.59
CA ALA A 141 56.77 -20.76 -16.79
C ALA A 141 57.59 -20.28 -15.55
N ARG A 142 57.06 -20.54 -14.36
CA ARG A 142 57.81 -20.24 -13.12
C ARG A 142 59.08 -21.08 -12.93
N ARG A 143 59.03 -22.39 -13.26
CA ARG A 143 60.22 -23.25 -13.18
C ARG A 143 61.32 -22.84 -14.17
N LEU A 144 60.92 -22.35 -15.33
CA LEU A 144 61.82 -21.85 -16.38
C LEU A 144 62.38 -20.45 -16.07
N GLY A 145 61.83 -19.76 -15.05
CA GLY A 145 62.22 -18.39 -14.71
C GLY A 145 61.65 -17.34 -15.69
N ASP A 146 60.75 -17.74 -16.58
CA ASP A 146 60.12 -16.82 -17.57
C ASP A 146 59.01 -16.02 -16.90
N SER A 147 59.34 -14.84 -16.44
CA SER A 147 58.40 -13.96 -15.77
C SER A 147 57.29 -13.41 -16.66
N ALA A 148 57.56 -13.26 -17.99
CA ALA A 148 56.57 -12.76 -18.94
C ALA A 148 55.49 -13.81 -19.16
N LEU A 149 55.89 -15.04 -19.41
CA LEU A 149 54.96 -16.16 -19.61
C LEU A 149 54.19 -16.47 -18.32
N ALA A 150 54.86 -16.44 -17.15
CA ALA A 150 54.22 -16.66 -15.85
C ALA A 150 53.15 -15.60 -15.56
N ASN A 151 53.41 -14.31 -15.90
CA ASN A 151 52.44 -13.23 -15.74
C ASN A 151 51.26 -13.38 -16.71
N ALA A 152 51.49 -13.78 -17.97
CA ALA A 152 50.42 -14.03 -18.91
C ALA A 152 49.50 -15.18 -18.46
N ALA A 153 50.06 -16.29 -18.02
CA ALA A 153 49.29 -17.41 -17.47
C ALA A 153 48.52 -17.01 -16.20
N ARG A 154 49.13 -16.21 -15.32
CA ARG A 154 48.45 -15.68 -14.12
C ARG A 154 47.28 -14.77 -14.50
N GLN A 155 47.43 -13.88 -15.49
CA GLN A 155 46.33 -13.02 -15.95
C GLN A 155 45.17 -13.85 -16.51
N ARG A 156 45.46 -14.93 -17.27
CA ARG A 156 44.45 -15.86 -17.77
C ARG A 156 43.67 -16.52 -16.62
N LEU A 157 44.38 -17.02 -15.59
CA LEU A 157 43.74 -17.60 -14.39
C LEU A 157 42.89 -16.56 -13.62
N ALA A 158 43.34 -15.30 -13.59
CA ALA A 158 42.58 -14.23 -12.95
C ALA A 158 41.24 -13.91 -13.65
N LEU A 159 41.12 -14.15 -14.97
CA LEU A 159 39.84 -13.97 -15.70
C LEU A 159 38.73 -14.91 -15.23
N TRP A 160 39.10 -16.04 -14.62
CA TRP A 160 38.13 -16.98 -14.07
C TRP A 160 37.71 -16.63 -12.63
N GLU A 161 38.24 -15.51 -12.08
CA GLU A 161 37.94 -15.01 -10.72
C GLU A 161 38.11 -16.09 -9.64
N LEU A 162 39.13 -16.95 -9.82
CA LEU A 162 39.47 -17.93 -8.79
C LEU A 162 39.88 -17.23 -7.50
N PRO A 163 39.52 -17.77 -6.32
CA PRO A 163 39.98 -17.26 -5.05
C PRO A 163 41.51 -17.22 -5.01
N SER A 164 42.07 -16.17 -4.42
CA SER A 164 43.53 -15.94 -4.40
C SER A 164 44.32 -17.06 -3.68
N ASP A 165 43.67 -17.78 -2.79
CA ASP A 165 44.21 -18.91 -2.08
C ASP A 165 44.49 -20.13 -2.97
N VAL A 166 43.66 -20.34 -4.03
CA VAL A 166 43.84 -21.42 -4.98
C VAL A 166 45.17 -21.28 -5.71
N LEU A 167 45.50 -20.14 -6.27
CA LEU A 167 46.77 -19.92 -6.96
C LEU A 167 47.96 -19.98 -5.99
N ALA A 168 47.79 -19.50 -4.77
CA ALA A 168 48.81 -19.62 -3.73
C ALA A 168 49.07 -21.07 -3.34
N GLU A 169 48.03 -21.88 -3.28
CA GLU A 169 48.14 -23.32 -2.97
C GLU A 169 48.83 -24.08 -4.10
N VAL A 170 48.42 -23.89 -5.36
CA VAL A 170 49.08 -24.45 -6.55
C VAL A 170 50.56 -24.08 -6.57
N THR A 171 50.87 -22.84 -6.22
CA THR A 171 52.26 -22.34 -6.15
C THR A 171 53.08 -23.05 -5.05
N ARG A 172 52.50 -23.27 -3.88
CA ARG A 172 53.16 -23.96 -2.75
C ARG A 172 53.36 -25.44 -3.02
N ASN A 173 52.34 -26.10 -3.58
CA ASN A 173 52.35 -27.53 -3.83
C ASN A 173 53.19 -27.90 -5.06
N GLY A 174 53.47 -26.97 -5.96
CA GLY A 174 54.21 -27.17 -7.20
C GLY A 174 53.51 -28.11 -8.20
N ALA A 175 52.25 -28.41 -7.98
CA ALA A 175 51.41 -29.28 -8.78
C ALA A 175 50.04 -28.59 -9.04
N PRO A 176 49.43 -28.80 -10.25
CA PRO A 176 48.12 -28.26 -10.55
C PRO A 176 47.06 -28.89 -9.66
N SER A 177 46.02 -28.12 -9.36
CA SER A 177 44.84 -28.61 -8.68
C SER A 177 43.93 -29.30 -9.70
N ARG A 178 43.47 -30.49 -9.40
CA ARG A 178 42.53 -31.19 -10.29
C ARG A 178 41.14 -30.58 -10.19
N THR A 179 40.80 -30.08 -9.03
CA THR A 179 39.47 -29.58 -8.72
C THR A 179 39.54 -28.20 -8.11
N PHE A 180 38.48 -27.43 -8.27
CA PHE A 180 38.30 -26.17 -7.54
C PHE A 180 36.95 -26.12 -6.85
N VAL A 181 36.91 -25.38 -5.74
CA VAL A 181 35.76 -25.28 -4.88
C VAL A 181 35.02 -23.99 -5.17
N VAL A 182 33.78 -24.10 -5.60
CA VAL A 182 32.87 -22.95 -5.68
C VAL A 182 32.24 -22.75 -4.30
N ARG A 183 32.44 -21.57 -3.74
CA ARG A 183 32.00 -21.23 -2.38
C ARG A 183 30.81 -20.28 -2.40
N SER A 184 30.05 -20.30 -1.31
CA SER A 184 28.95 -19.35 -1.13
C SER A 184 29.50 -17.91 -0.97
N PRO A 185 29.00 -16.95 -1.74
CA PRO A 185 29.40 -15.54 -1.63
C PRO A 185 28.78 -14.82 -0.42
N SER A 186 27.75 -15.40 0.21
CA SER A 186 27.01 -14.78 1.30
C SER A 186 26.40 -15.81 2.24
N ASN A 187 25.97 -15.34 3.40
CA ASN A 187 25.07 -16.09 4.26
C ASN A 187 23.67 -16.11 3.64
N GLY A 188 22.93 -17.19 3.86
CA GLY A 188 21.56 -17.33 3.38
C GLY A 188 21.12 -18.78 3.29
N GLU A 189 20.21 -19.04 2.38
CA GLU A 189 19.73 -20.37 2.03
C GLU A 189 19.74 -20.54 0.51
N VAL A 190 19.89 -21.76 0.06
CA VAL A 190 19.83 -22.12 -1.36
C VAL A 190 18.37 -22.02 -1.81
N VAL A 191 18.06 -21.05 -2.66
CA VAL A 191 16.71 -20.84 -3.19
C VAL A 191 16.48 -21.66 -4.45
N GLU A 192 17.55 -21.84 -5.24
CA GLU A 192 17.51 -22.57 -6.50
C GLU A 192 18.82 -23.34 -6.66
N LYS A 193 18.73 -24.58 -7.12
CA LYS A 193 19.84 -25.48 -7.41
C LYS A 193 19.64 -26.08 -8.80
N ASN A 194 20.50 -25.74 -9.75
CA ASN A 194 20.39 -26.13 -11.16
C ASN A 194 21.48 -27.13 -11.59
N MET A 195 21.98 -27.89 -10.66
CA MET A 195 23.04 -28.84 -10.97
C MET A 195 22.94 -30.12 -10.13
N VAL A 196 23.53 -31.18 -10.66
CA VAL A 196 23.69 -32.50 -10.00
C VAL A 196 25.11 -33.00 -10.18
N GLU A 197 25.51 -33.92 -9.32
CA GLU A 197 26.84 -34.59 -9.43
C GLU A 197 26.97 -35.31 -10.78
N GLY A 198 28.16 -35.21 -11.37
CA GLY A 198 28.44 -35.70 -12.73
C GLY A 198 28.00 -34.84 -13.88
N GLN A 199 27.25 -33.78 -13.63
CA GLN A 199 26.80 -32.88 -14.67
C GLN A 199 27.93 -32.01 -15.22
N ALA A 200 27.97 -31.84 -16.54
CA ALA A 200 28.82 -30.86 -17.21
C ALA A 200 28.27 -29.44 -16.97
N VAL A 201 29.15 -28.47 -16.77
CA VAL A 201 28.84 -27.06 -16.61
C VAL A 201 29.62 -26.21 -17.61
N HIS A 202 29.00 -25.09 -18.05
CA HIS A 202 29.57 -24.20 -19.04
C HIS A 202 29.65 -22.76 -18.49
N PRO A 203 30.52 -21.90 -19.06
CA PRO A 203 30.60 -20.50 -18.65
C PRO A 203 29.25 -19.81 -18.77
N GLY A 204 28.82 -19.17 -17.68
CA GLY A 204 27.53 -18.47 -17.59
C GLY A 204 26.38 -19.29 -16.99
N ASP A 205 26.56 -20.61 -16.82
CA ASP A 205 25.55 -21.43 -16.17
C ASP A 205 25.31 -20.97 -14.73
N VAL A 206 24.04 -20.81 -14.38
CA VAL A 206 23.61 -20.51 -13.00
C VAL A 206 23.56 -21.81 -12.22
N LEU A 207 24.51 -22.00 -11.31
CA LEU A 207 24.62 -23.21 -10.50
C LEU A 207 23.67 -23.14 -9.30
N PHE A 208 23.70 -22.02 -8.59
CA PHE A 208 22.89 -21.78 -7.40
C PHE A 208 22.34 -20.34 -7.38
N ARG A 209 21.19 -20.18 -6.75
CA ARG A 209 20.73 -18.89 -6.24
C ARG A 209 20.66 -18.97 -4.72
N ILE A 210 21.25 -18.01 -4.06
CA ILE A 210 21.28 -17.89 -2.60
C ILE A 210 20.58 -16.61 -2.21
N ALA A 211 19.75 -16.66 -1.17
CA ALA A 211 19.11 -15.48 -0.64
C ALA A 211 19.06 -15.54 0.89
N ASP A 212 19.17 -14.40 1.54
CA ASP A 212 18.90 -14.27 2.96
C ASP A 212 17.46 -13.79 3.18
N ARG A 213 16.83 -14.35 4.22
CA ARG A 213 15.47 -13.99 4.66
C ARG A 213 15.41 -13.41 6.07
N ALA A 214 16.54 -12.93 6.59
CA ALA A 214 16.55 -12.18 7.87
C ALA A 214 15.70 -10.91 7.80
N THR A 215 15.61 -10.34 6.60
CA THR A 215 14.63 -9.32 6.20
C THR A 215 13.87 -9.86 5.00
N VAL A 216 12.59 -9.57 4.92
CA VAL A 216 11.75 -9.91 3.77
C VAL A 216 11.09 -8.66 3.22
N TRP A 217 10.77 -8.69 1.95
CA TRP A 217 9.90 -7.71 1.33
C TRP A 217 8.50 -8.30 1.18
N ILE A 218 7.52 -7.42 1.18
CA ILE A 218 6.14 -7.78 0.88
C ILE A 218 5.68 -6.82 -0.21
N ASP A 219 5.36 -7.37 -1.35
CA ASP A 219 4.79 -6.62 -2.45
C ASP A 219 3.26 -6.63 -2.25
N ALA A 220 2.75 -5.51 -1.74
CA ALA A 220 1.35 -5.31 -1.41
C ALA A 220 0.62 -4.62 -2.56
N THR A 221 -0.57 -5.12 -2.88
CA THR A 221 -1.42 -4.54 -3.92
C THR A 221 -2.26 -3.41 -3.32
N VAL A 222 -2.15 -2.21 -3.89
CA VAL A 222 -2.84 -0.99 -3.45
C VAL A 222 -3.78 -0.53 -4.55
N ASP A 223 -5.06 -0.39 -4.25
CA ASP A 223 -6.03 0.20 -5.18
C ASP A 223 -5.67 1.68 -5.45
N GLU A 224 -5.84 2.15 -6.68
CA GLU A 224 -5.53 3.53 -7.08
C GLU A 224 -6.25 4.58 -6.20
N ARG A 225 -7.44 4.24 -5.68
CA ARG A 225 -8.22 5.11 -4.78
C ARG A 225 -7.52 5.33 -3.44
N ASP A 226 -6.79 4.34 -2.96
CA ASP A 226 -6.11 4.34 -1.66
C ASP A 226 -4.66 4.80 -1.76
N ALA A 227 -4.12 4.89 -2.97
CA ALA A 227 -2.73 5.25 -3.25
C ALA A 227 -2.30 6.59 -2.64
N ASN A 228 -3.21 7.58 -2.62
CA ASN A 228 -2.92 8.89 -2.04
C ASN A 228 -2.85 8.89 -0.50
N THR A 229 -3.38 7.86 0.14
CA THR A 229 -3.41 7.72 1.60
C THR A 229 -2.16 7.04 2.14
N ILE A 230 -1.56 6.17 1.34
CA ILE A 230 -0.36 5.40 1.68
C ILE A 230 0.87 6.18 1.21
N ARG A 231 1.87 6.31 2.07
CA ARG A 231 3.11 7.03 1.76
C ARG A 231 4.31 6.20 2.16
N THR A 232 5.43 6.40 1.50
CA THR A 232 6.73 5.88 1.95
C THR A 232 6.98 6.32 3.39
N GLY A 233 7.41 5.38 4.24
CA GLY A 233 7.56 5.58 5.67
C GLY A 233 6.29 5.29 6.49
N SER A 234 5.14 5.01 5.87
CA SER A 234 3.92 4.62 6.60
C SER A 234 4.16 3.34 7.40
N PRO A 235 3.85 3.33 8.71
CA PRO A 235 3.97 2.10 9.50
C PRO A 235 2.85 1.13 9.12
N VAL A 236 3.20 -0.14 9.08
CA VAL A 236 2.26 -1.21 8.78
C VAL A 236 2.32 -2.31 9.82
N THR A 237 1.18 -2.96 10.03
CA THR A 237 1.10 -4.21 10.78
C THR A 237 0.63 -5.29 9.82
N LEU A 238 1.27 -6.44 9.87
CA LEU A 238 0.92 -7.56 9.00
C LEU A 238 0.70 -8.85 9.78
N SER A 239 -0.13 -9.70 9.22
CA SER A 239 -0.38 -11.05 9.69
C SER A 239 -0.31 -12.03 8.53
N VAL A 240 0.06 -13.27 8.81
CA VAL A 240 0.11 -14.36 7.83
C VAL A 240 -0.71 -15.54 8.34
N ILE A 241 -1.44 -16.18 7.46
CA ILE A 241 -2.31 -17.33 7.81
C ILE A 241 -1.49 -18.50 8.36
N THR A 242 -0.25 -18.66 7.91
CA THR A 242 0.62 -19.77 8.33
C THR A 242 1.09 -19.66 9.78
N VAL A 243 0.95 -18.49 10.43
CA VAL A 243 1.33 -18.28 11.84
C VAL A 243 0.19 -17.49 12.54
N PRO A 244 -0.90 -18.16 12.91
CA PRO A 244 -2.08 -17.49 13.49
C PRO A 244 -1.74 -16.81 14.82
N GLY A 245 -2.37 -15.64 15.05
CA GLY A 245 -2.24 -14.89 16.31
C GLY A 245 -0.95 -14.10 16.46
N ARG A 246 -0.05 -14.13 15.47
CA ARG A 246 1.17 -13.33 15.44
C ARG A 246 1.07 -12.21 14.42
N THR A 247 1.58 -11.05 14.80
CA THR A 247 1.70 -9.88 13.92
C THR A 247 3.14 -9.42 13.85
N TRP A 248 3.53 -8.86 12.72
CA TRP A 248 4.82 -8.23 12.51
C TRP A 248 4.60 -6.75 12.18
N ARG A 249 5.62 -5.95 12.44
CA ARG A 249 5.63 -4.54 12.08
C ARG A 249 6.61 -4.31 10.96
N GLY A 250 6.23 -3.46 10.02
CA GLY A 250 7.06 -3.05 8.91
C GLY A 250 6.81 -1.60 8.55
N VAL A 251 7.46 -1.16 7.50
CA VAL A 251 7.30 0.17 6.93
C VAL A 251 7.18 0.07 5.42
N VAL A 252 6.36 0.93 4.83
CA VAL A 252 6.32 1.08 3.37
C VAL A 252 7.65 1.69 2.94
N SER A 253 8.50 0.91 2.28
CA SER A 253 9.83 1.35 1.82
C SER A 253 9.77 2.03 0.46
N PHE A 254 8.84 1.61 -0.40
CA PHE A 254 8.72 2.11 -1.76
C PHE A 254 7.29 1.90 -2.29
N ILE A 255 6.84 2.79 -3.16
CA ILE A 255 5.59 2.62 -3.92
C ILE A 255 5.97 2.74 -5.38
N GLU A 256 5.62 1.75 -6.19
CA GLU A 256 5.90 1.78 -7.62
C GLU A 256 5.16 2.94 -8.27
N PRO A 257 5.86 3.75 -9.10
CA PRO A 257 5.25 4.92 -9.72
C PRO A 257 4.30 4.57 -10.88
N THR A 258 4.35 3.31 -11.34
CA THR A 258 3.56 2.83 -12.46
C THR A 258 2.45 1.92 -11.96
N ALA A 259 1.21 2.27 -12.27
CA ALA A 259 0.07 1.40 -12.02
C ALA A 259 -0.06 0.31 -13.09
N ASP A 260 -0.47 -0.87 -12.68
CA ASP A 260 -0.92 -1.90 -13.61
C ASP A 260 -2.23 -1.44 -14.26
N SER A 261 -2.23 -1.31 -15.59
CA SER A 261 -3.35 -0.78 -16.35
C SER A 261 -4.57 -1.71 -16.40
N VAL A 262 -4.37 -2.99 -16.14
CA VAL A 262 -5.43 -4.00 -16.17
C VAL A 262 -6.14 -4.07 -14.83
N SER A 263 -5.37 -4.21 -13.76
CA SER A 263 -5.90 -4.31 -12.39
C SER A 263 -6.19 -2.94 -11.76
N ARG A 264 -5.63 -1.84 -12.28
CA ARG A 264 -5.67 -0.48 -11.71
C ARG A 264 -5.15 -0.44 -10.28
N THR A 265 -4.08 -1.15 -10.06
CA THR A 265 -3.43 -1.23 -8.76
C THR A 265 -1.97 -0.78 -8.85
N LEU A 266 -1.45 -0.31 -7.73
CA LEU A 266 -0.05 0.01 -7.52
C LEU A 266 0.56 -1.06 -6.61
N THR A 267 1.85 -1.29 -6.75
CA THR A 267 2.58 -2.14 -5.81
C THR A 267 3.26 -1.29 -4.75
N ALA A 268 2.91 -1.52 -3.49
CA ALA A 268 3.63 -0.96 -2.36
C ALA A 268 4.58 -2.01 -1.78
N ARG A 269 5.86 -1.69 -1.74
CA ARG A 269 6.88 -2.56 -1.15
C ARG A 269 7.03 -2.23 0.33
N ILE A 270 6.89 -3.25 1.15
CA ILE A 270 6.99 -3.18 2.59
C ILE A 270 8.21 -3.96 3.04
N GLU A 271 9.04 -3.35 3.84
CA GLU A 271 10.20 -4.01 4.44
C GLU A 271 9.89 -4.47 5.86
N VAL A 272 10.19 -5.73 6.15
CA VAL A 272 9.88 -6.38 7.43
C VAL A 272 11.06 -7.18 7.93
N ALA A 273 11.48 -6.92 9.16
CA ALA A 273 12.48 -7.74 9.84
C ALA A 273 11.91 -9.12 10.17
N ASN A 274 12.68 -10.16 9.88
CA ASN A 274 12.30 -11.57 10.06
C ASN A 274 13.40 -12.37 10.77
N PRO A 275 13.79 -11.97 12.00
CA PRO A 275 14.90 -12.62 12.73
C PRO A 275 14.63 -14.09 12.99
N ASP A 276 13.38 -14.46 13.23
CA ASP A 276 12.94 -15.83 13.54
C ASP A 276 12.72 -16.67 12.27
N ARG A 277 12.88 -16.06 11.08
CA ARG A 277 12.69 -16.73 9.78
C ARG A 277 11.32 -17.40 9.60
N GLN A 278 10.28 -16.89 10.30
CA GLN A 278 8.93 -17.45 10.22
C GLN A 278 8.16 -16.91 9.00
N LEU A 279 8.47 -15.72 8.54
CA LEU A 279 7.96 -15.20 7.29
C LEU A 279 8.66 -15.92 6.14
N ARG A 280 7.88 -16.63 5.33
CA ARG A 280 8.37 -17.45 4.23
C ARG A 280 8.05 -16.79 2.91
N PRO A 281 9.04 -16.51 2.06
CA PRO A 281 8.79 -16.05 0.70
C PRO A 281 7.82 -16.98 -0.04
N GLY A 282 6.93 -16.40 -0.82
CA GLY A 282 5.81 -17.10 -1.48
C GLY A 282 4.53 -17.17 -0.65
N ALA A 283 4.56 -16.86 0.65
CA ALA A 283 3.35 -16.82 1.46
C ALA A 283 2.59 -15.50 1.26
N HIS A 284 1.27 -15.56 1.43
CA HIS A 284 0.40 -14.38 1.44
C HIS A 284 0.36 -13.75 2.83
N ALA A 285 0.33 -12.44 2.85
CA ALA A 285 0.20 -11.63 4.06
C ALA A 285 -0.97 -10.66 3.90
N THR A 286 -1.72 -10.47 4.98
CA THR A 286 -2.68 -9.39 5.10
C THR A 286 -2.02 -8.25 5.86
N ILE A 287 -2.03 -7.07 5.27
CA ILE A 287 -1.35 -5.88 5.75
C ILE A 287 -2.38 -4.85 6.17
N GLU A 288 -2.21 -4.28 7.35
CA GLU A 288 -2.97 -3.14 7.82
C GLU A 288 -2.06 -1.92 7.84
N VAL A 289 -2.36 -0.96 6.97
CA VAL A 289 -1.65 0.32 6.93
C VAL A 289 -2.36 1.27 7.87
N GLY A 290 -1.69 1.69 8.93
CA GLY A 290 -2.20 2.71 9.83
C GLY A 290 -2.18 4.08 9.14
N SER A 291 -3.33 4.64 8.83
CA SER A 291 -3.38 6.06 8.52
C SER A 291 -3.41 6.83 9.84
N THR A 292 -2.47 7.75 10.04
CA THR A 292 -2.58 8.71 11.16
C THR A 292 -3.70 9.68 10.83
N GLY A 293 -4.90 9.40 11.31
CA GLY A 293 -6.02 10.33 11.21
C GLY A 293 -5.64 11.67 11.84
N ALA A 294 -6.02 12.76 11.24
CA ALA A 294 -5.89 14.08 11.86
C ALA A 294 -6.62 14.10 13.21
N ARG A 295 -6.03 14.75 14.22
CA ARG A 295 -6.72 14.95 15.48
C ARG A 295 -7.97 15.78 15.26
N ALA A 296 -9.11 15.21 15.57
CA ALA A 296 -10.41 15.86 15.43
C ALA A 296 -11.31 15.52 16.60
N VAL A 297 -12.35 16.32 16.80
CA VAL A 297 -13.42 15.97 17.73
C VAL A 297 -14.05 14.66 17.25
N SER A 298 -14.10 13.65 18.09
CA SER A 298 -14.58 12.31 17.73
C SER A 298 -15.69 11.88 18.65
N VAL A 299 -16.67 11.20 18.08
CA VAL A 299 -17.81 10.61 18.79
C VAL A 299 -17.99 9.16 18.34
N PRO A 300 -18.68 8.31 19.12
CA PRO A 300 -19.03 6.97 18.66
C PRO A 300 -19.76 7.01 17.31
N LEU A 301 -19.47 6.06 16.43
CA LEU A 301 -20.10 5.97 15.11
C LEU A 301 -21.63 5.94 15.20
N THR A 302 -22.15 5.28 16.24
CA THR A 302 -23.58 5.15 16.52
C THR A 302 -24.24 6.44 17.01
N ALA A 303 -23.48 7.46 17.37
CA ALA A 303 -24.00 8.77 17.77
C ALA A 303 -24.40 9.64 16.59
N VAL A 304 -23.89 9.32 15.39
CA VAL A 304 -24.19 10.10 14.18
C VAL A 304 -25.35 9.45 13.43
N LEU A 305 -26.39 10.25 13.20
CA LEU A 305 -27.57 9.84 12.46
C LEU A 305 -27.50 10.40 11.03
N PRO A 306 -27.28 9.56 10.00
CA PRO A 306 -27.32 10.00 8.61
C PRO A 306 -28.77 10.19 8.15
N THR A 307 -29.12 11.39 7.71
CA THR A 307 -30.45 11.72 7.19
C THR A 307 -30.43 11.98 5.66
N GLY A 308 -29.64 11.22 4.93
CA GLY A 308 -29.46 11.34 3.47
C GLY A 308 -28.42 12.39 3.08
N ARG A 309 -28.75 13.66 3.12
CA ARG A 309 -27.82 14.75 2.77
C ARG A 309 -27.05 15.34 3.94
N HIS A 310 -27.54 15.15 5.17
CA HIS A 310 -27.03 15.76 6.38
C HIS A 310 -26.75 14.69 7.45
N ASN A 311 -25.77 14.94 8.30
CA ASN A 311 -25.48 14.12 9.46
C ASN A 311 -25.89 14.90 10.70
N LEU A 312 -26.66 14.27 11.58
CA LEU A 312 -27.15 14.90 12.81
C LEU A 312 -26.58 14.20 14.03
N VAL A 313 -26.32 14.97 15.08
CA VAL A 313 -25.94 14.47 16.41
C VAL A 313 -26.83 15.16 17.43
N PHE A 314 -27.34 14.44 18.42
CA PHE A 314 -28.10 15.00 19.53
C PHE A 314 -27.17 15.42 20.64
N VAL A 315 -27.10 16.74 20.90
CA VAL A 315 -26.20 17.35 21.88
C VAL A 315 -26.98 17.80 23.11
N ASN A 316 -26.49 17.48 24.30
CA ASN A 316 -27.06 17.92 25.58
C ASN A 316 -26.82 19.43 25.74
N ARG A 317 -27.91 20.17 25.99
CA ARG A 317 -27.87 21.60 26.33
C ARG A 317 -27.87 21.86 27.85
N GLY A 318 -28.04 20.84 28.67
CA GLY A 318 -28.26 20.89 30.08
C GLY A 318 -29.67 20.39 30.45
N ASP A 319 -29.86 20.01 31.72
CA ASP A 319 -31.14 19.54 32.27
C ASP A 319 -31.85 18.40 31.50
N GLY A 320 -31.06 17.53 30.81
CA GLY A 320 -31.61 16.43 30.04
C GLY A 320 -32.23 16.84 28.70
N GLN A 321 -32.01 18.06 28.27
CA GLN A 321 -32.49 18.54 26.98
C GLN A 321 -31.47 18.27 25.86
N PHE A 322 -31.84 17.45 24.93
CA PHE A 322 -31.02 17.13 23.74
C PHE A 322 -31.57 17.83 22.48
N VAL A 323 -30.68 18.50 21.76
CA VAL A 323 -31.02 19.26 20.57
C VAL A 323 -30.31 18.62 19.37
N PRO A 324 -31.02 18.32 18.28
CA PRO A 324 -30.38 17.88 17.06
C PRO A 324 -29.51 18.98 16.48
N ARG A 325 -28.25 18.66 16.17
CA ARG A 325 -27.28 19.57 15.59
C ARG A 325 -26.69 18.94 14.35
N GLU A 326 -26.66 19.71 13.26
CA GLU A 326 -25.99 19.27 12.05
C GLU A 326 -24.48 19.27 12.24
N VAL A 327 -23.83 18.21 11.75
CA VAL A 327 -22.39 18.02 11.84
C VAL A 327 -21.81 17.63 10.49
N GLN A 328 -20.60 18.09 10.25
CA GLN A 328 -19.78 17.56 9.16
C GLN A 328 -18.88 16.47 9.69
N VAL A 329 -18.90 15.32 9.04
CA VAL A 329 -18.12 14.15 9.44
C VAL A 329 -16.90 13.98 8.55
N GLY A 330 -15.85 13.43 9.14
CA GLY A 330 -14.58 13.14 8.45
C GLY A 330 -14.22 11.66 8.52
N ALA A 331 -12.96 11.36 8.80
CA ALA A 331 -12.47 10.00 8.92
C ALA A 331 -13.20 9.21 10.01
N ARG A 332 -13.41 7.92 9.77
CA ARG A 332 -14.07 7.00 10.71
C ARG A 332 -13.31 5.70 10.81
N ASN A 333 -13.47 5.03 11.94
CA ASN A 333 -13.08 3.64 12.12
C ASN A 333 -14.29 2.82 12.61
N ASP A 334 -14.06 1.60 13.04
CA ASP A 334 -15.13 0.69 13.48
C ASP A 334 -15.92 1.18 14.70
N SER A 335 -15.37 2.11 15.50
CA SER A 335 -15.96 2.59 16.74
C SER A 335 -16.20 4.10 16.81
N LEU A 336 -15.36 4.89 16.16
CA LEU A 336 -15.36 6.35 16.25
C LEU A 336 -15.47 7.00 14.87
N ILE A 337 -16.09 8.18 14.84
CA ILE A 337 -16.13 9.06 13.67
C ILE A 337 -15.63 10.45 14.05
N ALA A 338 -14.76 11.02 13.23
CA ALA A 338 -14.31 12.40 13.37
C ALA A 338 -15.43 13.34 12.97
N VAL A 339 -15.61 14.40 13.72
CA VAL A 339 -16.50 15.52 13.41
C VAL A 339 -15.64 16.74 13.12
N THR A 340 -15.70 17.24 11.89
CA THR A 340 -14.89 18.36 11.43
C THR A 340 -15.53 19.70 11.76
N SER A 341 -16.87 19.75 11.86
CA SER A 341 -17.60 20.94 12.32
C SER A 341 -18.92 20.56 12.99
N GLY A 342 -19.41 21.43 13.86
CA GLY A 342 -20.71 21.26 14.54
C GLY A 342 -20.62 20.79 16.00
N LEU A 343 -19.50 20.20 16.47
CA LEU A 343 -19.30 19.78 17.85
C LEU A 343 -18.06 20.43 18.48
N LYS A 344 -18.11 20.57 19.80
CA LYS A 344 -16.97 20.98 20.63
C LYS A 344 -16.51 19.82 21.51
N VAL A 345 -15.23 19.86 21.88
CA VAL A 345 -14.68 18.90 22.85
C VAL A 345 -15.42 19.05 24.18
N GLY A 346 -15.87 17.92 24.71
CA GLY A 346 -16.64 17.89 25.96
C GLY A 346 -18.16 17.92 25.79
N ASP A 347 -18.69 18.20 24.60
CA ASP A 347 -20.13 18.13 24.35
C ASP A 347 -20.60 16.68 24.64
N GLU A 348 -21.68 16.58 25.43
CA GLU A 348 -22.31 15.28 25.71
C GLU A 348 -23.31 15.00 24.63
N VAL A 349 -23.19 13.80 24.00
CA VAL A 349 -24.02 13.36 22.89
C VAL A 349 -24.70 12.04 23.18
N ILE A 350 -25.82 11.78 22.52
CA ILE A 350 -26.47 10.46 22.57
C ILE A 350 -25.66 9.51 21.71
N ALA A 351 -25.08 8.46 22.33
CA ALA A 351 -24.22 7.50 21.65
C ALA A 351 -25.00 6.43 20.86
N SER A 352 -26.26 6.19 21.21
CA SER A 352 -27.15 5.22 20.54
C SER A 352 -28.28 5.90 19.75
N ALA A 353 -27.94 6.94 18.98
CA ALA A 353 -28.93 7.74 18.24
C ALA A 353 -29.75 6.91 17.23
N THR A 354 -29.19 5.83 16.73
CA THR A 354 -29.89 4.90 15.80
C THR A 354 -31.13 4.26 16.46
N TYR A 355 -31.13 4.06 17.76
CA TYR A 355 -32.27 3.51 18.50
C TYR A 355 -33.44 4.50 18.62
N LEU A 356 -33.19 5.80 18.52
CA LEU A 356 -34.21 6.85 18.60
C LEU A 356 -35.11 6.90 17.37
N LEU A 357 -34.69 6.30 16.26
CA LEU A 357 -35.53 6.20 15.05
C LEU A 357 -36.71 5.24 15.20
N ASP A 358 -36.61 4.26 16.10
CA ASP A 358 -37.61 3.21 16.30
C ASP A 358 -38.65 3.58 17.36
N SER A 359 -38.40 4.56 18.23
CA SER A 359 -39.35 5.01 19.25
C SER A 359 -40.23 6.14 18.72
N GLU A 360 -41.42 5.74 18.33
CA GLU A 360 -42.48 6.56 17.72
C GLU A 360 -42.80 7.91 18.40
N SER A 361 -43.12 8.86 17.58
CA SER A 361 -43.90 10.09 17.74
C SER A 361 -43.14 11.38 18.11
N ASN A 362 -42.28 11.44 19.12
CA ASN A 362 -41.64 12.68 19.49
C ASN A 362 -40.41 13.06 18.65
N LEU A 363 -39.64 12.05 18.24
CA LEU A 363 -38.50 12.25 17.37
C LEU A 363 -38.94 12.60 15.94
N ALA A 364 -39.99 11.93 15.45
CA ALA A 364 -40.57 12.21 14.15
C ALA A 364 -41.15 13.64 14.06
N ALA A 365 -41.67 14.17 15.18
CA ALA A 365 -42.13 15.56 15.27
C ALA A 365 -40.97 16.57 15.29
N ALA A 366 -39.90 16.26 16.03
CA ALA A 366 -38.70 17.11 16.08
C ALA A 366 -37.94 17.11 14.75
N LEU A 367 -37.82 15.94 14.09
CA LEU A 367 -37.21 15.81 12.75
C LEU A 367 -38.07 16.48 11.68
N ARG A 368 -39.40 16.38 11.72
CA ARG A 368 -40.29 17.12 10.79
C ARG A 368 -40.18 18.62 10.96
N GLY A 369 -40.10 19.12 12.20
CA GLY A 369 -39.86 20.51 12.47
C GLY A 369 -38.56 21.04 11.87
N LEU A 370 -37.49 20.26 12.00
CA LEU A 370 -36.15 20.56 11.45
C LEU A 370 -36.15 20.48 9.92
N MET A 371 -36.78 19.47 9.34
CA MET A 371 -36.88 19.32 7.86
C MET A 371 -37.73 20.43 7.22
N LEU A 372 -38.82 20.86 7.83
CA LEU A 372 -39.60 21.98 7.39
C LEU A 372 -38.82 23.30 7.46
N GLN A 373 -37.97 23.46 8.45
CA GLN A 373 -37.16 24.66 8.65
C GLN A 373 -35.95 24.72 7.67
N MET A 374 -35.44 23.57 7.23
CA MET A 374 -34.40 23.46 6.20
C MET A 374 -34.93 23.49 4.76
N GLY A 375 -36.23 23.76 4.56
CA GLY A 375 -36.84 23.86 3.23
C GLY A 375 -36.99 22.52 2.48
N MET A 376 -36.81 21.37 3.18
CA MET A 376 -37.06 20.06 2.63
C MET A 376 -38.51 19.65 2.88
N GLY A 377 -39.44 20.16 2.06
CA GLY A 377 -40.83 19.71 2.05
C GLY A 377 -40.88 18.25 1.61
N LEU A 378 -41.29 17.35 2.52
CA LEU A 378 -41.69 16.00 2.15
C LEU A 378 -42.97 16.10 1.33
N ASP A 379 -42.88 15.94 0.02
CA ASP A 379 -44.03 15.75 -0.84
C ASP A 379 -44.61 14.33 -0.57
N MET A 380 -45.49 14.26 0.41
CA MET A 380 -46.28 13.07 0.76
C MET A 380 -47.46 12.83 -0.16
N GLY A 381 -47.55 13.53 -1.32
CA GLY A 381 -48.60 13.36 -2.30
C GLY A 381 -48.63 12.04 -3.04
N GLY A 382 -47.49 11.31 -3.09
CA GLY A 382 -47.33 10.07 -3.83
C GLY A 382 -47.92 8.78 -3.17
N MET A 383 -48.03 8.74 -1.85
CA MET A 383 -48.41 7.49 -1.14
C MET A 383 -49.93 7.29 -0.94
N ARG A 384 -50.77 8.27 -1.21
CA ARG A 384 -52.22 8.14 -1.09
C ARG A 384 -52.92 7.55 -2.30
N LYS A 385 -52.24 7.38 -3.43
CA LYS A 385 -52.84 6.86 -4.67
C LYS A 385 -52.72 5.36 -4.89
N ALA A 386 -51.90 4.69 -4.10
CA ALA A 386 -51.69 3.22 -4.23
C ALA A 386 -52.66 2.35 -3.40
N ALA A 387 -53.47 2.95 -2.52
CA ALA A 387 -54.39 2.16 -1.64
C ALA A 387 -55.86 2.16 -2.11
N LYS A 388 -56.16 2.57 -3.34
CA LYS A 388 -57.52 2.53 -3.89
C LYS A 388 -57.51 1.94 -5.30
N GLY A 389 -57.39 0.63 -5.39
CA GLY A 389 -57.53 -0.04 -6.68
C GLY A 389 -57.05 -1.48 -6.65
N SER A 390 -57.80 -2.36 -6.00
CA SER A 390 -58.03 -3.72 -6.49
C SER A 390 -58.87 -4.52 -5.49
N VAL A 391 -60.18 -4.55 -5.71
CA VAL A 391 -61.09 -5.67 -5.46
C VAL A 391 -62.00 -5.64 -6.68
N PRO A 392 -62.33 -6.74 -7.32
CA PRO A 392 -62.83 -7.97 -6.78
C PRO A 392 -61.90 -9.16 -6.81
#